data_2d20d531531d47da3d655cbfae55d340
#
_entry.id   2d20d531531d47da3d655cbfae55d340
#
_cell.length_a   1.000
_cell.length_b   1.000
_cell.length_c   1.000
_cell.angle_alpha   90.00
_cell.angle_beta   90.00
_cell.angle_gamma   90.00
#
_symmetry.space_group_name_H-M   'P 1'
#
loop_
_entity.id
_entity.type
_entity.pdbx_description
1 polymer ?
#
loop_
_entity_poly.entity_id
_entity_poly.type
_entity_poly.pdbx_seq_one_letter_code
_entity_poly.pdbx_strand_id
1 'polypeptide(L)'
;NEGDSIVGPGRGSGCGSLVNYLVGITQLDPLRQELAMPFWRFMHESKIELPDIDFDTEAAKRTKIFNAVSRYFNSIDSEVINVCTVGTLGTKSAIRTAGKGLAIEDAVINYIVSLVPTERGKDWTLDQCMLGDAEHTKIQNFIVQMKQYPELWKLSKRIEGLVTNLSVHASGVLILNGSVTAHNSVMKTSRGVRVTCWDLHDSEEAGALKYDFLTVEALDKIRTCLNLLLEDHLIEWQGSLQETYNKYLLPANLDYTNPHMWDLAANGKIIELFQFDTTQGSKAVRLIQPSSIRDLAAGNSVMRLMCDGEQPLDIFVRHKKNIDEWYIEMERWGLNQDEIALMRKYLDNVYGVAGSQEIVMQLSMDPQISNFTVAEANKLRKGIAKKNPQVIEETRQLFFSKGLQSGTRETLLDYIWQRQIGMSLGYSFSDLHTVAYSTIALQEMNLAYYFPMIYWNCACLTVNANAINESDYENLLEEEIMDITEEEDKKKKSKV
;
A
#
# COMPACT_ATOMS: atom_id res chain seq x y z
N ASN A 1 2.66 22.49 9.68
CA ASN A 1 3.62 23.62 9.67
C ASN A 1 4.87 23.34 10.52
N GLU A 2 4.76 22.87 11.78
CA GLU A 2 5.92 22.61 12.65
C GLU A 2 6.81 21.45 12.15
N GLY A 3 6.25 20.48 11.48
CA GLY A 3 6.98 19.36 10.86
C GLY A 3 7.67 19.73 9.57
N ASP A 4 7.41 20.93 9.01
CA ASP A 4 7.92 21.39 7.72
C ASP A 4 7.71 20.33 6.62
N SER A 5 6.49 19.79 6.50
CA SER A 5 6.14 18.77 5.52
C SER A 5 4.84 19.09 4.82
N ILE A 6 4.76 18.71 3.55
CA ILE A 6 3.50 18.57 2.82
C ILE A 6 2.81 17.30 3.33
N VAL A 7 1.49 17.39 3.50
CA VAL A 7 0.64 16.24 3.81
C VAL A 7 -0.14 15.90 2.55
N GLY A 8 -0.18 14.63 2.18
CA GLY A 8 -0.90 14.14 1.00
C GLY A 8 -2.42 14.32 1.09
N PRO A 9 -3.15 14.15 0.00
CA PRO A 9 -4.60 14.41 -0.07
C PRO A 9 -5.42 13.46 0.81
N GLY A 10 -4.85 12.34 1.20
CA GLY A 10 -5.46 11.34 2.07
C GLY A 10 -5.05 9.92 1.75
N ARG A 11 -5.40 8.99 2.63
CA ARG A 11 -5.03 7.58 2.50
C ARG A 11 -6.09 6.68 3.13
N GLY A 12 -6.24 5.48 2.55
CA GLY A 12 -7.03 4.40 3.13
C GLY A 12 -8.50 4.76 3.35
N SER A 13 -9.12 4.10 4.31
CA SER A 13 -10.55 4.25 4.59
C SER A 13 -10.92 5.60 5.20
N GLY A 14 -9.96 6.31 5.80
CA GLY A 14 -10.16 7.65 6.37
C GLY A 14 -10.67 8.69 5.37
N CYS A 15 -10.40 8.49 4.06
CA CYS A 15 -10.91 9.34 2.99
C CYS A 15 -12.44 9.29 2.84
N GLY A 16 -13.11 8.25 3.35
CA GLY A 16 -14.57 8.13 3.33
C GLY A 16 -15.27 8.94 4.43
N SER A 17 -14.55 9.66 5.28
CA SER A 17 -15.10 10.43 6.39
C SER A 17 -15.21 11.91 6.06
N LEU A 18 -16.44 12.43 6.01
CA LEU A 18 -16.69 13.87 5.87
C LEU A 18 -16.08 14.68 7.02
N VAL A 19 -16.07 14.12 8.24
CA VAL A 19 -15.44 14.78 9.40
C VAL A 19 -13.95 14.95 9.18
N ASN A 20 -13.24 13.91 8.72
CA ASN A 20 -11.82 13.99 8.40
C ASN A 20 -11.51 15.06 7.35
N TYR A 21 -12.37 15.20 6.35
CA TYR A 21 -12.27 16.27 5.36
C TYR A 21 -12.48 17.66 5.98
N LEU A 22 -13.54 17.85 6.76
CA LEU A 22 -13.88 19.16 7.35
C LEU A 22 -12.84 19.64 8.38
N VAL A 23 -12.19 18.72 9.10
CA VAL A 23 -11.10 19.07 10.04
C VAL A 23 -9.72 19.09 9.40
N GLY A 24 -9.62 18.85 8.08
CA GLY A 24 -8.37 18.92 7.33
C GLY A 24 -7.42 17.72 7.48
N ILE A 25 -7.92 16.58 7.98
CA ILE A 25 -7.16 15.32 8.00
C ILE A 25 -6.99 14.77 6.58
N THR A 26 -8.04 14.88 5.77
CA THR A 26 -7.98 14.56 4.33
C THR A 26 -8.35 15.79 3.51
N GLN A 27 -7.90 15.84 2.24
CA GLN A 27 -8.19 16.93 1.32
C GLN A 27 -9.23 16.55 0.28
N LEU A 28 -9.76 15.33 0.35
CA LEU A 28 -10.75 14.77 -0.57
C LEU A 28 -12.13 14.88 0.04
N ASP A 29 -13.03 15.58 -0.66
CA ASP A 29 -14.45 15.63 -0.27
C ASP A 29 -15.12 14.29 -0.64
N PRO A 30 -15.54 13.48 0.35
CA PRO A 30 -16.12 12.17 0.11
C PRO A 30 -17.52 12.24 -0.53
N LEU A 31 -18.16 13.40 -0.53
CA LEU A 31 -19.49 13.62 -1.13
C LEU A 31 -19.41 14.02 -2.59
N ARG A 32 -18.21 14.29 -3.10
CA ARG A 32 -18.00 14.65 -4.49
C ARG A 32 -18.31 13.47 -5.40
N GLN A 33 -19.21 13.67 -6.39
CA GLN A 33 -19.71 12.58 -7.24
C GLN A 33 -18.61 11.82 -7.99
N GLU A 34 -17.57 12.53 -8.41
CA GLU A 34 -16.43 11.93 -9.12
C GLU A 34 -15.64 10.97 -8.23
N LEU A 35 -15.70 11.11 -6.91
CA LEU A 35 -14.89 10.34 -5.98
C LEU A 35 -15.69 9.22 -5.28
N ALA A 36 -16.98 9.44 -4.99
CA ALA A 36 -17.94 8.47 -4.43
C ALA A 36 -17.35 7.54 -3.33
N MET A 37 -16.85 8.13 -2.25
CA MET A 37 -16.19 7.42 -1.17
C MET A 37 -17.18 7.11 -0.03
N PRO A 38 -17.64 5.85 0.13
CA PRO A 38 -18.70 5.53 1.07
C PRO A 38 -18.22 5.51 2.52
N PHE A 39 -18.94 6.20 3.41
CA PHE A 39 -18.64 6.28 4.84
C PHE A 39 -18.65 4.92 5.56
N TRP A 40 -19.56 3.99 5.16
CA TRP A 40 -19.65 2.66 5.76
C TRP A 40 -18.36 1.83 5.61
N ARG A 41 -17.47 2.22 4.67
CA ARG A 41 -16.15 1.60 4.53
C ARG A 41 -15.17 2.07 5.61
N PHE A 42 -15.32 3.29 6.09
CA PHE A 42 -14.53 3.85 7.19
C PHE A 42 -15.07 3.37 8.54
N MET A 43 -16.37 3.61 8.79
CA MET A 43 -17.05 3.22 10.01
C MET A 43 -18.42 2.64 9.72
N HIS A 44 -18.84 1.66 10.54
CA HIS A 44 -20.18 1.10 10.54
C HIS A 44 -20.50 0.55 11.94
N GLU A 45 -21.80 0.39 12.26
CA GLU A 45 -22.28 0.04 13.60
C GLU A 45 -21.68 -1.24 14.20
N SER A 46 -21.33 -2.22 13.35
CA SER A 46 -20.72 -3.49 13.79
C SER A 46 -19.19 -3.42 13.93
N LYS A 47 -18.54 -2.27 13.65
CA LYS A 47 -17.10 -2.10 13.83
C LYS A 47 -16.82 -1.57 15.24
N ILE A 48 -16.33 -2.45 16.10
CA ILE A 48 -16.01 -2.13 17.52
C ILE A 48 -14.62 -1.47 17.64
N GLU A 49 -13.72 -1.75 16.68
CA GLU A 49 -12.36 -1.23 16.65
C GLU A 49 -12.35 0.28 16.34
N LEU A 50 -11.41 1.00 16.92
CA LEU A 50 -11.16 2.40 16.58
C LEU A 50 -10.84 2.54 15.10
N PRO A 51 -11.24 3.65 14.45
CA PRO A 51 -10.89 3.88 13.06
C PRO A 51 -9.39 4.10 12.91
N ASP A 52 -8.81 3.46 11.90
CA ASP A 52 -7.42 3.67 11.49
C ASP A 52 -7.34 4.95 10.64
N ILE A 53 -6.48 5.89 11.05
CA ILE A 53 -6.27 7.15 10.34
C ILE A 53 -4.80 7.24 9.97
N ASP A 54 -4.54 7.05 8.69
CA ASP A 54 -3.22 7.10 8.11
C ASP A 54 -2.92 8.49 7.53
N PHE A 55 -1.67 8.93 7.64
CA PHE A 55 -1.17 10.16 7.05
C PHE A 55 -0.04 9.85 6.08
N ASP A 56 -0.14 10.42 4.87
CA ASP A 56 0.96 10.44 3.92
C ASP A 56 1.78 11.71 4.11
N THR A 57 3.08 11.54 4.29
CA THR A 57 4.03 12.62 4.55
C THR A 57 5.27 12.46 3.67
N GLU A 58 6.07 13.52 3.57
CA GLU A 58 7.37 13.46 2.90
C GLU A 58 8.33 12.52 3.64
N ALA A 59 9.04 11.68 2.89
CA ALA A 59 10.02 10.74 3.46
C ALA A 59 11.16 11.47 4.18
N ALA A 60 11.72 12.52 3.57
CA ALA A 60 12.78 13.32 4.13
C ALA A 60 12.41 14.11 5.40
N LYS A 61 11.13 14.18 5.75
CA LYS A 61 10.62 14.97 6.89
C LYS A 61 10.12 14.15 8.08
N ARG A 62 10.14 12.83 7.98
CA ARG A 62 9.58 11.92 8.99
C ARG A 62 10.06 12.24 10.42
N THR A 63 11.35 12.45 10.61
CA THR A 63 11.92 12.78 11.94
C THR A 63 11.42 14.13 12.48
N LYS A 64 11.32 15.14 11.61
CA LYS A 64 10.79 16.46 12.01
C LYS A 64 9.32 16.38 12.42
N ILE A 65 8.53 15.61 11.68
CA ILE A 65 7.10 15.37 11.96
C ILE A 65 6.96 14.68 13.32
N PHE A 66 7.70 13.57 13.54
CA PHE A 66 7.70 12.86 14.81
C PHE A 66 8.05 13.78 15.99
N ASN A 67 9.08 14.60 15.85
CA ASN A 67 9.48 15.55 16.89
C ASN A 67 8.43 16.64 17.15
N ALA A 68 7.74 17.13 16.11
CA ALA A 68 6.66 18.10 16.24
C ALA A 68 5.45 17.50 16.98
N VAL A 69 5.04 16.30 16.59
CA VAL A 69 3.96 15.54 17.23
C VAL A 69 4.30 15.24 18.69
N SER A 70 5.52 14.77 18.96
CA SER A 70 5.96 14.50 20.34
C SER A 70 5.94 15.76 21.22
N ARG A 71 6.39 16.91 20.71
CA ARG A 71 6.32 18.17 21.46
C ARG A 71 4.88 18.56 21.81
N TYR A 72 3.96 18.43 20.85
CA TYR A 72 2.55 18.74 21.07
C TYR A 72 1.95 17.86 22.17
N PHE A 73 2.08 16.55 22.03
CA PHE A 73 1.47 15.61 22.98
C PHE A 73 2.12 15.68 24.36
N ASN A 74 3.43 15.90 24.46
CA ASN A 74 4.10 16.14 25.74
C ASN A 74 3.57 17.40 26.46
N SER A 75 3.11 18.40 25.70
CA SER A 75 2.53 19.64 26.30
C SER A 75 1.17 19.43 26.93
N ILE A 76 0.48 18.30 26.63
CA ILE A 76 -0.84 17.92 27.16
C ILE A 76 -0.78 16.64 28.00
N ASP A 77 0.33 16.38 28.65
CA ASP A 77 0.57 15.23 29.52
C ASP A 77 0.35 13.88 28.86
N SER A 78 0.78 13.77 27.58
CA SER A 78 0.75 12.54 26.80
C SER A 78 2.13 12.28 26.21
N GLU A 79 2.52 11.03 26.03
CA GLU A 79 3.82 10.64 25.49
C GLU A 79 3.69 9.92 24.16
N VAL A 80 4.57 10.26 23.21
CA VAL A 80 4.67 9.62 21.89
C VAL A 80 5.90 8.73 21.85
N ILE A 81 5.74 7.47 21.39
CA ILE A 81 6.83 6.52 21.29
C ILE A 81 6.77 5.74 19.98
N ASN A 82 7.94 5.42 19.45
CA ASN A 82 8.04 4.50 18.31
C ASN A 82 7.72 3.06 18.74
N VAL A 83 7.15 2.30 17.82
CA VAL A 83 6.84 0.88 18.03
C VAL A 83 8.04 0.02 17.67
N CYS A 84 8.24 -1.05 18.42
CA CYS A 84 9.21 -2.08 18.10
C CYS A 84 8.73 -2.95 16.93
N THR A 85 9.67 -3.32 16.07
CA THR A 85 9.46 -4.39 15.09
C THR A 85 10.42 -5.53 15.38
N VAL A 86 9.85 -6.72 15.48
CA VAL A 86 10.61 -7.95 15.72
C VAL A 86 11.01 -8.55 14.38
N GLY A 87 12.30 -8.46 14.05
CA GLY A 87 12.85 -9.07 12.84
C GLY A 87 13.15 -10.54 13.05
N THR A 88 12.68 -11.40 12.14
CA THR A 88 12.92 -12.84 12.16
C THR A 88 13.73 -13.29 10.95
N LEU A 89 14.43 -14.43 11.10
CA LEU A 89 15.12 -15.06 9.97
C LEU A 89 14.10 -15.64 8.97
N GLY A 90 13.95 -14.98 7.83
CA GLY A 90 13.23 -15.55 6.70
C GLY A 90 14.02 -16.66 6.02
N THR A 91 13.37 -17.45 5.18
CA THR A 91 13.90 -18.65 4.50
C THR A 91 15.27 -18.45 3.87
N LYS A 92 15.43 -17.42 3.03
CA LYS A 92 16.72 -17.15 2.35
C LYS A 92 17.83 -16.80 3.33
N SER A 93 17.51 -16.04 4.37
CA SER A 93 18.45 -15.65 5.42
C SER A 93 18.82 -16.85 6.31
N ALA A 94 17.86 -17.71 6.63
CA ALA A 94 18.09 -18.94 7.37
C ALA A 94 19.07 -19.88 6.63
N ILE A 95 18.86 -20.07 5.31
CA ILE A 95 19.77 -20.88 4.47
C ILE A 95 21.18 -20.28 4.45
N ARG A 96 21.31 -18.95 4.26
CA ARG A 96 22.63 -18.29 4.26
C ARG A 96 23.33 -18.43 5.61
N THR A 97 22.62 -18.17 6.69
CA THR A 97 23.18 -18.26 8.05
C THR A 97 23.62 -19.68 8.39
N ALA A 98 22.77 -20.67 8.11
CA ALA A 98 23.09 -22.07 8.33
C ALA A 98 24.27 -22.53 7.44
N GLY A 99 24.27 -22.14 6.16
CA GLY A 99 25.32 -22.50 5.21
C GLY A 99 26.69 -21.96 5.61
N LYS A 100 26.74 -20.70 6.03
CA LYS A 100 27.98 -20.10 6.57
C LYS A 100 28.46 -20.80 7.84
N GLY A 101 27.55 -21.15 8.75
CA GLY A 101 27.87 -21.89 9.96
C GLY A 101 28.39 -23.29 9.71
N LEU A 102 28.02 -23.93 8.58
CA LEU A 102 28.48 -25.23 8.13
C LEU A 102 29.68 -25.14 7.18
N ALA A 103 30.23 -23.95 6.94
CA ALA A 103 31.36 -23.68 6.03
C ALA A 103 31.08 -24.19 4.60
N ILE A 104 29.82 -24.12 4.14
CA ILE A 104 29.46 -24.44 2.75
C ILE A 104 29.88 -23.26 1.86
N GLU A 105 30.35 -23.55 0.67
CA GLU A 105 30.82 -22.57 -0.30
C GLU A 105 29.68 -21.57 -0.66
N ASP A 106 29.99 -20.27 -0.70
CA ASP A 106 29.01 -19.20 -0.96
C ASP A 106 28.29 -19.35 -2.32
N ALA A 107 28.96 -19.90 -3.34
CA ALA A 107 28.35 -20.18 -4.63
C ALA A 107 27.19 -21.20 -4.51
N VAL A 108 27.39 -22.25 -3.72
CA VAL A 108 26.38 -23.28 -3.46
C VAL A 108 25.21 -22.68 -2.66
N ILE A 109 25.53 -21.91 -1.60
CA ILE A 109 24.51 -21.24 -0.79
C ILE A 109 23.65 -20.32 -1.65
N ASN A 110 24.29 -19.47 -2.47
CA ASN A 110 23.58 -18.54 -3.34
C ASN A 110 22.72 -19.25 -4.39
N TYR A 111 23.21 -20.37 -4.93
CA TYR A 111 22.41 -21.18 -5.85
C TYR A 111 21.16 -21.73 -5.15
N ILE A 112 21.29 -22.34 -3.97
CA ILE A 112 20.13 -22.86 -3.21
C ILE A 112 19.15 -21.75 -2.88
N VAL A 113 19.63 -20.60 -2.43
CA VAL A 113 18.80 -19.41 -2.12
C VAL A 113 18.06 -18.91 -3.36
N SER A 114 18.68 -18.97 -4.55
CA SER A 114 18.03 -18.55 -5.80
C SER A 114 16.85 -19.45 -6.20
N LEU A 115 16.80 -20.67 -5.70
CA LEU A 115 15.69 -21.61 -5.93
C LEU A 115 14.46 -21.32 -5.06
N VAL A 116 14.58 -20.47 -4.03
CA VAL A 116 13.46 -20.08 -3.17
C VAL A 116 12.64 -19.00 -3.86
N PRO A 117 11.38 -19.28 -4.23
CA PRO A 117 10.52 -18.27 -4.86
C PRO A 117 10.19 -17.13 -3.89
N THR A 118 9.99 -15.96 -4.46
CA THR A 118 9.46 -14.80 -3.75
C THR A 118 8.13 -14.42 -4.39
N GLU A 119 7.06 -14.44 -3.60
CA GLU A 119 5.75 -14.05 -4.05
C GLU A 119 5.27 -12.84 -3.24
N ARG A 120 4.91 -11.75 -3.94
CA ARG A 120 4.42 -10.50 -3.31
C ARG A 120 5.34 -9.97 -2.21
N GLY A 121 6.65 -10.03 -2.44
CA GLY A 121 7.67 -9.54 -1.50
C GLY A 121 7.94 -10.46 -0.31
N LYS A 122 7.31 -11.63 -0.24
CA LYS A 122 7.58 -12.66 0.78
C LYS A 122 8.21 -13.89 0.15
N ASP A 123 9.27 -14.39 0.76
CA ASP A 123 9.87 -15.65 0.37
C ASP A 123 8.98 -16.82 0.83
N TRP A 124 8.89 -17.86 0.00
CA TRP A 124 8.26 -19.11 0.43
C TRP A 124 9.01 -19.70 1.62
N THR A 125 8.28 -20.31 2.53
CA THR A 125 8.89 -21.00 3.67
C THR A 125 9.67 -22.25 3.22
N LEU A 126 10.57 -22.74 4.06
CA LEU A 126 11.30 -23.98 3.80
C LEU A 126 10.33 -25.14 3.55
N ASP A 127 9.23 -25.23 4.32
CA ASP A 127 8.23 -26.28 4.13
C ASP A 127 7.50 -26.15 2.78
N GLN A 128 7.12 -24.96 2.38
CA GLN A 128 6.50 -24.71 1.08
C GLN A 128 7.42 -25.14 -0.07
N CYS A 129 8.71 -24.82 0.02
CA CYS A 129 9.68 -25.27 -0.98
C CYS A 129 9.88 -26.79 -1.01
N MET A 130 9.88 -27.45 0.16
CA MET A 130 10.18 -28.86 0.31
C MET A 130 8.98 -29.79 0.11
N LEU A 131 7.84 -29.42 0.71
CA LEU A 131 6.63 -30.27 0.78
C LEU A 131 5.52 -29.78 -0.14
N GLY A 132 5.48 -28.47 -0.39
CA GLY A 132 4.34 -27.79 -0.99
C GLY A 132 3.19 -27.63 0.02
N ASP A 133 2.14 -26.94 -0.41
CA ASP A 133 0.86 -26.82 0.28
C ASP A 133 -0.29 -26.71 -0.75
N ALA A 134 -1.49 -26.29 -0.33
CA ALA A 134 -2.64 -26.16 -1.22
C ALA A 134 -2.44 -25.14 -2.36
N GLU A 135 -1.61 -24.12 -2.14
CA GLU A 135 -1.34 -23.03 -3.10
C GLU A 135 0.04 -23.17 -3.78
N HIS A 136 0.98 -23.89 -3.18
CA HIS A 136 2.37 -23.92 -3.62
C HIS A 136 2.83 -25.34 -3.99
N THR A 137 3.24 -25.50 -5.24
CA THR A 137 3.83 -26.77 -5.68
C THR A 137 5.29 -26.86 -5.23
N LYS A 138 5.66 -27.97 -4.58
CA LYS A 138 7.05 -28.25 -4.14
C LYS A 138 8.08 -28.04 -5.25
N ILE A 139 9.26 -27.52 -4.88
CA ILE A 139 10.33 -27.15 -5.82
C ILE A 139 11.32 -28.29 -5.99
N GLN A 140 11.26 -29.03 -7.08
CA GLN A 140 12.10 -30.23 -7.28
C GLN A 140 13.60 -29.95 -7.19
N ASN A 141 14.08 -28.88 -7.83
CA ASN A 141 15.50 -28.51 -7.78
C ASN A 141 15.94 -28.16 -6.34
N PHE A 142 15.11 -27.46 -5.57
CA PHE A 142 15.38 -27.17 -4.17
C PHE A 142 15.49 -28.45 -3.35
N ILE A 143 14.55 -29.41 -3.54
CA ILE A 143 14.54 -30.70 -2.84
C ILE A 143 15.82 -31.49 -3.15
N VAL A 144 16.24 -31.54 -4.43
CA VAL A 144 17.46 -32.24 -4.85
C VAL A 144 18.67 -31.64 -4.15
N GLN A 145 18.81 -30.32 -4.12
CA GLN A 145 19.93 -29.66 -3.48
C GLN A 145 19.92 -29.87 -1.95
N MET A 146 18.79 -29.68 -1.29
CA MET A 146 18.69 -29.86 0.17
C MET A 146 18.96 -31.32 0.61
N LYS A 147 18.67 -32.30 -0.23
CA LYS A 147 19.04 -33.71 0.03
C LYS A 147 20.56 -33.98 -0.04
N GLN A 148 21.30 -33.18 -0.82
CA GLN A 148 22.78 -33.25 -0.85
C GLN A 148 23.42 -32.66 0.41
N TYR A 149 22.71 -31.73 1.08
CA TYR A 149 23.16 -31.03 2.27
C TYR A 149 22.17 -31.22 3.44
N PRO A 150 22.03 -32.43 3.99
CA PRO A 150 21.01 -32.73 5.02
C PRO A 150 21.19 -31.93 6.32
N GLU A 151 22.42 -31.60 6.71
CA GLU A 151 22.68 -30.76 7.89
C GLU A 151 22.30 -29.29 7.62
N LEU A 152 22.44 -28.79 6.37
CA LEU A 152 21.96 -27.45 5.99
C LEU A 152 20.43 -27.38 6.14
N TRP A 153 19.73 -28.39 5.64
CA TRP A 153 18.27 -28.47 5.79
C TRP A 153 17.86 -28.43 7.26
N LYS A 154 18.43 -29.32 8.05
CA LYS A 154 18.12 -29.46 9.47
C LYS A 154 18.39 -28.18 10.27
N LEU A 155 19.53 -27.53 10.02
CA LEU A 155 19.89 -26.28 10.69
C LEU A 155 19.03 -25.12 10.22
N SER A 156 18.84 -24.94 8.91
CA SER A 156 17.97 -23.90 8.36
C SER A 156 16.56 -23.99 8.92
N LYS A 157 16.00 -25.20 9.02
CA LYS A 157 14.66 -25.44 9.56
C LYS A 157 14.55 -25.09 11.05
N ARG A 158 15.64 -25.25 11.81
CA ARG A 158 15.66 -24.89 13.24
C ARG A 158 15.77 -23.39 13.49
N ILE A 159 16.36 -22.65 12.56
CA ILE A 159 16.59 -21.20 12.72
C ILE A 159 15.63 -20.32 11.92
N GLU A 160 14.90 -20.90 10.95
CA GLU A 160 13.82 -20.17 10.26
C GLU A 160 12.80 -19.66 11.28
N GLY A 161 12.46 -18.38 11.20
CA GLY A 161 11.50 -17.73 12.11
C GLY A 161 12.07 -17.30 13.46
N LEU A 162 13.33 -17.63 13.80
CA LEU A 162 13.94 -17.14 15.03
C LEU A 162 14.15 -15.61 14.98
N VAL A 163 13.91 -14.96 16.11
CA VAL A 163 14.16 -13.52 16.26
C VAL A 163 15.64 -13.22 16.12
N THR A 164 15.98 -12.26 15.28
CA THR A 164 17.36 -11.85 15.00
C THR A 164 17.67 -10.44 15.44
N ASN A 165 16.71 -9.54 15.28
CA ASN A 165 16.89 -8.14 15.64
C ASN A 165 15.58 -7.50 16.09
N LEU A 166 15.74 -6.41 16.82
CA LEU A 166 14.68 -5.52 17.22
C LEU A 166 14.95 -4.16 16.56
N SER A 167 13.99 -3.66 15.81
CA SER A 167 14.13 -2.40 15.06
C SER A 167 12.94 -1.49 15.31
N VAL A 168 12.99 -0.29 14.74
CA VAL A 168 11.88 0.67 14.79
C VAL A 168 10.87 0.32 13.70
N HIS A 169 9.59 0.35 14.01
CA HIS A 169 8.53 0.20 13.01
C HIS A 169 8.60 1.35 11.98
N ALA A 170 8.38 1.02 10.72
CA ALA A 170 8.59 1.98 9.63
C ALA A 170 7.65 3.20 9.68
N SER A 171 6.40 3.03 10.14
CA SER A 171 5.38 4.08 10.14
C SER A 171 4.73 4.30 11.50
N GLY A 172 4.47 3.22 12.25
CA GLY A 172 3.69 3.24 13.47
C GLY A 172 4.33 3.98 14.62
N VAL A 173 3.55 4.84 15.24
CA VAL A 173 3.83 5.47 16.53
C VAL A 173 2.65 5.27 17.46
N LEU A 174 2.92 5.19 18.76
CA LEU A 174 1.88 5.14 19.79
C LEU A 174 1.81 6.46 20.53
N ILE A 175 0.59 6.88 20.82
CA ILE A 175 0.30 8.01 21.66
C ILE A 175 -0.42 7.48 22.90
N LEU A 176 0.11 7.78 24.07
CA LEU A 176 -0.36 7.28 25.35
C LEU A 176 -0.62 8.46 26.29
N ASN A 177 -1.71 8.39 27.05
CA ASN A 177 -1.97 9.34 28.13
C ASN A 177 -0.97 9.11 29.26
N GLY A 178 -0.29 10.16 29.70
CA GLY A 178 0.77 10.06 30.71
C GLY A 178 2.04 9.41 30.20
N SER A 179 2.87 8.91 31.12
CA SER A 179 4.15 8.31 30.78
C SER A 179 3.99 6.92 30.16
N VAL A 180 4.68 6.68 29.06
CA VAL A 180 4.78 5.36 28.41
C VAL A 180 5.23 4.27 29.39
N THR A 181 6.18 4.59 30.29
CA THR A 181 6.72 3.63 31.27
C THR A 181 5.73 3.22 32.36
N ALA A 182 4.61 3.95 32.52
CA ALA A 182 3.53 3.55 33.42
C ALA A 182 2.67 2.40 32.82
N HIS A 183 2.68 2.25 31.50
CA HIS A 183 1.79 1.33 30.79
C HIS A 183 2.57 0.28 29.97
N ASN A 184 3.78 0.60 29.52
CA ASN A 184 4.58 -0.25 28.62
C ASN A 184 6.04 -0.32 29.08
N SER A 185 6.66 -1.47 28.85
CA SER A 185 8.11 -1.59 28.92
C SER A 185 8.74 -0.91 27.71
N VAL A 186 9.86 -0.25 27.93
CA VAL A 186 10.59 0.52 26.90
C VAL A 186 12.02 0.02 26.80
N MET A 187 12.55 0.03 25.58
CA MET A 187 13.93 -0.30 25.32
C MET A 187 14.55 0.70 24.34
N LYS A 188 15.86 0.61 24.15
CA LYS A 188 16.57 1.32 23.08
C LYS A 188 17.01 0.31 22.03
N THR A 189 16.80 0.64 20.77
CA THR A 189 17.39 -0.10 19.65
C THR A 189 18.91 0.07 19.62
N SER A 190 19.61 -0.69 18.79
CA SER A 190 21.06 -0.56 18.56
C SER A 190 21.46 0.86 18.12
N ARG A 191 20.56 1.59 17.46
CA ARG A 191 20.74 3.00 17.07
C ARG A 191 20.36 4.02 18.15
N GLY A 192 20.08 3.57 19.38
CA GLY A 192 19.71 4.44 20.50
C GLY A 192 18.26 4.97 20.48
N VAL A 193 17.46 4.62 19.49
CA VAL A 193 16.06 5.04 19.40
C VAL A 193 15.23 4.33 20.46
N ARG A 194 14.43 5.09 21.20
CA ARG A 194 13.50 4.57 22.22
C ARG A 194 12.27 3.98 21.54
N VAL A 195 11.96 2.72 21.87
CA VAL A 195 10.80 1.97 21.33
C VAL A 195 10.09 1.20 22.44
N THR A 196 8.85 0.79 22.20
CA THR A 196 8.16 -0.17 23.05
C THR A 196 8.86 -1.54 23.02
N CYS A 197 8.75 -2.34 24.08
CA CYS A 197 9.20 -3.75 24.06
C CYS A 197 8.19 -4.65 23.34
N TRP A 198 6.94 -4.24 23.25
CA TRP A 198 5.88 -4.93 22.56
C TRP A 198 5.83 -4.50 21.10
N ASP A 199 5.44 -5.40 20.24
CA ASP A 199 5.16 -5.08 18.85
C ASP A 199 3.84 -4.30 18.72
N LEU A 200 3.44 -4.02 17.50
CA LEU A 200 2.25 -3.23 17.22
C LEU A 200 0.98 -3.91 17.73
N HIS A 201 0.83 -5.21 17.45
CA HIS A 201 -0.37 -5.98 17.79
C HIS A 201 -0.57 -6.05 19.31
N ASP A 202 0.47 -6.43 20.05
CA ASP A 202 0.43 -6.48 21.52
C ASP A 202 0.13 -5.12 22.14
N SER A 203 0.67 -4.04 21.53
CA SER A 203 0.44 -2.66 22.00
C SER A 203 -1.01 -2.20 21.78
N GLU A 204 -1.62 -2.56 20.66
CA GLU A 204 -3.04 -2.29 20.36
C GLU A 204 -3.97 -3.09 21.29
N GLU A 205 -3.67 -4.37 21.54
CA GLU A 205 -4.42 -5.18 22.53
C GLU A 205 -4.35 -4.61 23.94
N ALA A 206 -3.22 -3.99 24.29
CA ALA A 206 -3.05 -3.29 25.57
C ALA A 206 -3.77 -1.92 25.61
N GLY A 207 -4.48 -1.51 24.56
CA GLY A 207 -5.27 -0.29 24.50
C GLY A 207 -4.49 0.95 24.07
N ALA A 208 -3.30 0.82 23.52
CA ALA A 208 -2.55 1.95 22.98
C ALA A 208 -3.18 2.45 21.68
N LEU A 209 -3.22 3.77 21.50
CA LEU A 209 -3.70 4.39 20.26
C LEU A 209 -2.53 4.48 19.26
N LYS A 210 -2.70 3.80 18.14
CA LYS A 210 -1.74 3.80 17.05
C LYS A 210 -2.04 4.90 16.03
N TYR A 211 -0.98 5.54 15.54
CA TYR A 211 -0.99 6.39 14.35
C TYR A 211 0.08 5.95 13.37
N ASP A 212 -0.24 5.94 12.08
CA ASP A 212 0.72 5.65 11.02
C ASP A 212 1.11 6.93 10.27
N PHE A 213 2.38 7.31 10.40
CA PHE A 213 3.01 8.34 9.58
C PHE A 213 3.73 7.64 8.43
N LEU A 214 3.02 7.48 7.33
CA LEU A 214 3.53 6.81 6.15
C LEU A 214 4.28 7.81 5.27
N THR A 215 5.40 7.39 4.73
CA THR A 215 6.21 8.22 3.85
C THR A 215 5.92 7.91 2.40
N VAL A 216 5.72 8.95 1.61
CA VAL A 216 5.41 8.88 0.17
C VAL A 216 6.39 9.75 -0.58
N GLU A 217 7.32 9.14 -1.29
CA GLU A 217 8.39 9.81 -2.05
C GLU A 217 7.84 10.79 -3.12
N ALA A 218 6.66 10.52 -3.66
CA ALA A 218 5.97 11.43 -4.58
C ALA A 218 5.77 12.83 -3.97
N LEU A 219 5.55 12.92 -2.66
CA LEU A 219 5.42 14.22 -1.97
C LEU A 219 6.76 14.96 -1.89
N ASP A 220 7.89 14.25 -1.75
CA ASP A 220 9.23 14.84 -1.83
C ASP A 220 9.49 15.41 -3.24
N LYS A 221 9.05 14.70 -4.30
CA LYS A 221 9.15 15.17 -5.70
C LYS A 221 8.28 16.40 -5.94
N ILE A 222 7.02 16.39 -5.46
CA ILE A 222 6.11 17.54 -5.54
C ILE A 222 6.72 18.75 -4.82
N ARG A 223 7.24 18.58 -3.60
CA ARG A 223 7.92 19.64 -2.86
C ARG A 223 9.10 20.22 -3.64
N THR A 224 9.96 19.34 -4.15
CA THR A 224 11.15 19.74 -4.90
C THR A 224 10.76 20.52 -6.15
N CYS A 225 9.74 20.08 -6.87
CA CYS A 225 9.20 20.79 -8.02
C CYS A 225 8.67 22.19 -7.64
N LEU A 226 7.88 22.29 -6.56
CA LEU A 226 7.37 23.59 -6.07
C LEU A 226 8.52 24.52 -5.68
N ASN A 227 9.58 24.02 -5.03
CA ASN A 227 10.74 24.84 -4.68
C ASN A 227 11.46 25.39 -5.93
N LEU A 228 11.70 24.54 -6.94
CA LEU A 228 12.30 24.97 -8.21
C LEU A 228 11.44 26.02 -8.93
N LEU A 229 10.11 25.85 -8.92
CA LEU A 229 9.20 26.83 -9.50
C LEU A 229 9.18 28.16 -8.73
N LEU A 230 9.35 28.13 -7.41
CA LEU A 230 9.47 29.33 -6.57
C LEU A 230 10.81 30.05 -6.81
N GLU A 231 11.92 29.33 -6.94
CA GLU A 231 13.25 29.88 -7.21
C GLU A 231 13.26 30.66 -8.54
N ASP A 232 12.57 30.14 -9.56
CA ASP A 232 12.48 30.77 -10.87
C ASP A 232 11.26 31.73 -11.02
N HIS A 233 10.57 32.04 -9.90
CA HIS A 233 9.44 32.96 -9.83
C HIS A 233 8.25 32.60 -10.75
N LEU A 234 8.08 31.33 -11.08
CA LEU A 234 6.95 30.82 -11.87
C LEU A 234 5.67 30.64 -11.04
N ILE A 235 5.84 30.51 -9.72
CA ILE A 235 4.75 30.49 -8.75
C ILE A 235 5.08 31.47 -7.60
N GLU A 236 4.04 31.86 -6.86
CA GLU A 236 4.15 32.81 -5.76
C GLU A 236 4.13 32.09 -4.41
N TRP A 237 5.03 32.49 -3.51
CA TRP A 237 5.05 32.06 -2.12
C TRP A 237 3.83 32.55 -1.36
N GLN A 238 3.13 31.65 -0.65
CA GLN A 238 1.87 31.94 0.07
C GLN A 238 2.06 32.04 1.61
N GLY A 239 3.25 32.36 2.07
CA GLY A 239 3.54 32.48 3.53
C GLY A 239 4.03 31.19 4.19
N SER A 240 3.70 30.03 3.63
CA SER A 240 4.26 28.73 3.99
C SER A 240 4.28 27.79 2.79
N LEU A 241 5.07 26.72 2.88
CA LEU A 241 5.08 25.68 1.85
C LEU A 241 3.70 25.00 1.73
N GLN A 242 3.06 24.72 2.87
CA GLN A 242 1.72 24.10 2.87
C GLN A 242 0.67 25.01 2.19
N GLU A 243 0.69 26.31 2.45
CA GLU A 243 -0.22 27.25 1.79
C GLU A 243 0.10 27.39 0.29
N THR A 244 1.37 27.33 -0.08
CA THR A 244 1.80 27.32 -1.49
C THR A 244 1.31 26.04 -2.18
N TYR A 245 1.51 24.89 -1.56
CA TYR A 245 0.96 23.62 -2.06
C TYR A 245 -0.58 23.69 -2.16
N ASN A 246 -1.27 24.19 -1.14
CA ASN A 246 -2.73 24.30 -1.15
C ASN A 246 -3.23 25.17 -2.31
N LYS A 247 -2.56 26.31 -2.60
CA LYS A 247 -2.95 27.19 -3.70
C LYS A 247 -2.89 26.49 -5.05
N TYR A 248 -1.85 25.71 -5.33
CA TYR A 248 -1.59 25.16 -6.65
C TYR A 248 -2.04 23.71 -6.81
N LEU A 249 -2.09 22.92 -5.73
CA LEU A 249 -2.25 21.48 -5.79
C LEU A 249 -3.33 20.89 -4.86
N LEU A 250 -4.07 21.75 -4.11
CA LEU A 250 -5.22 21.24 -3.39
C LEU A 250 -6.18 20.56 -4.38
N PRO A 251 -6.75 19.38 -4.07
CA PRO A 251 -7.62 18.65 -4.99
C PRO A 251 -8.76 19.49 -5.60
N ALA A 252 -9.26 20.49 -4.85
CA ALA A 252 -10.27 21.44 -5.37
C ALA A 252 -9.75 22.37 -6.46
N ASN A 253 -8.44 22.58 -6.55
CA ASN A 253 -7.79 23.51 -7.48
C ASN A 253 -7.16 22.81 -8.70
N LEU A 254 -7.18 21.48 -8.75
CA LEU A 254 -6.62 20.72 -9.87
C LEU A 254 -7.54 20.76 -11.09
N ASP A 255 -6.92 20.71 -12.26
CA ASP A 255 -7.64 20.41 -13.50
C ASP A 255 -7.79 18.88 -13.64
N TYR A 256 -9.03 18.45 -13.75
CA TYR A 256 -9.43 17.05 -13.92
C TYR A 256 -9.76 16.69 -15.37
N THR A 257 -9.87 17.69 -16.25
CA THR A 257 -10.61 17.55 -17.51
C THR A 257 -9.77 17.78 -18.77
N ASN A 258 -8.58 18.33 -18.64
CA ASN A 258 -7.75 18.70 -19.80
C ASN A 258 -7.30 17.46 -20.59
N PRO A 259 -7.78 17.26 -21.82
CA PRO A 259 -7.49 16.06 -22.60
C PRO A 259 -6.01 15.93 -22.96
N HIS A 260 -5.30 17.04 -23.19
CA HIS A 260 -3.88 17.00 -23.53
C HIS A 260 -3.00 16.57 -22.36
N MET A 261 -3.39 16.96 -21.12
CA MET A 261 -2.72 16.49 -19.92
C MET A 261 -2.91 14.98 -19.76
N TRP A 262 -4.13 14.47 -19.97
CA TRP A 262 -4.43 13.04 -19.94
C TRP A 262 -3.67 12.28 -21.04
N ASP A 263 -3.55 12.84 -22.25
CA ASP A 263 -2.77 12.24 -23.34
C ASP A 263 -1.30 12.09 -22.97
N LEU A 264 -0.70 13.04 -22.27
CA LEU A 264 0.69 12.91 -21.80
C LEU A 264 0.85 11.73 -20.83
N ALA A 265 -0.08 11.59 -19.87
CA ALA A 265 -0.07 10.48 -18.92
C ALA A 265 -0.31 9.14 -19.63
N ALA A 266 -1.34 9.05 -20.47
CA ALA A 266 -1.71 7.87 -21.22
C ALA A 266 -0.59 7.35 -22.14
N ASN A 267 0.22 8.25 -22.70
CA ASN A 267 1.37 7.92 -23.53
C ASN A 267 2.67 7.71 -22.73
N GLY A 268 2.60 7.78 -21.37
CA GLY A 268 3.76 7.58 -20.51
C GLY A 268 4.85 8.62 -20.70
N LYS A 269 4.47 9.87 -21.03
CA LYS A 269 5.40 10.99 -21.20
C LYS A 269 5.68 11.75 -19.91
N ILE A 270 4.88 11.54 -18.87
CA ILE A 270 5.13 12.04 -17.53
C ILE A 270 5.95 10.96 -16.81
N ILE A 271 7.20 11.27 -16.51
CA ILE A 271 8.09 10.32 -15.82
C ILE A 271 7.65 10.15 -14.38
N GLU A 272 7.84 8.95 -13.85
CA GLU A 272 7.60 8.59 -12.44
C GLU A 272 6.19 8.95 -11.92
N LEU A 273 5.20 8.81 -12.79
CA LEU A 273 3.81 9.01 -12.41
C LEU A 273 3.46 8.05 -11.26
N PHE A 274 3.04 8.62 -10.14
CA PHE A 274 2.84 7.87 -8.89
C PHE A 274 1.93 6.66 -9.08
N GLN A 275 2.36 5.51 -8.54
CA GLN A 275 1.76 4.17 -8.71
C GLN A 275 1.93 3.55 -10.10
N PHE A 276 2.37 4.29 -11.10
CA PHE A 276 2.65 3.81 -12.47
C PHE A 276 4.11 3.97 -12.87
N ASP A 277 4.99 4.26 -11.93
CA ASP A 277 6.43 4.45 -12.05
C ASP A 277 7.22 3.16 -12.32
N THR A 278 6.67 2.00 -11.96
CA THR A 278 7.28 0.70 -12.26
C THR A 278 7.14 0.33 -13.74
N THR A 279 8.00 -0.58 -14.23
CA THR A 279 7.90 -1.09 -15.62
C THR A 279 6.50 -1.65 -15.92
N GLN A 280 5.90 -2.36 -14.96
CA GLN A 280 4.55 -2.92 -15.10
C GLN A 280 3.48 -1.82 -15.07
N GLY A 281 3.61 -0.85 -14.17
CA GLY A 281 2.71 0.30 -14.08
C GLY A 281 2.74 1.16 -15.33
N SER A 282 3.94 1.46 -15.86
CA SER A 282 4.10 2.21 -17.11
C SER A 282 3.51 1.49 -18.33
N LYS A 283 3.55 0.15 -18.37
CA LYS A 283 2.82 -0.62 -19.39
C LYS A 283 1.32 -0.53 -19.18
N ALA A 284 0.86 -0.66 -17.93
CA ALA A 284 -0.56 -0.64 -17.60
C ALA A 284 -1.20 0.72 -17.98
N VAL A 285 -0.60 1.85 -17.63
CA VAL A 285 -1.16 3.18 -17.96
C VAL A 285 -1.30 3.39 -19.46
N ARG A 286 -0.34 2.90 -20.25
CA ARG A 286 -0.39 2.95 -21.73
C ARG A 286 -1.46 2.04 -22.33
N LEU A 287 -1.78 0.93 -21.70
CA LEU A 287 -2.87 0.04 -22.12
C LEU A 287 -4.23 0.59 -21.74
N ILE A 288 -4.35 1.11 -20.51
CA ILE A 288 -5.58 1.67 -19.93
C ILE A 288 -6.00 2.93 -20.69
N GLN A 289 -5.03 3.77 -21.12
CA GLN A 289 -5.32 5.07 -21.75
C GLN A 289 -6.30 5.89 -20.90
N PRO A 290 -5.93 6.25 -19.64
CA PRO A 290 -6.85 6.95 -18.75
C PRO A 290 -7.20 8.34 -19.31
N SER A 291 -8.47 8.71 -19.17
CA SER A 291 -9.01 10.03 -19.53
C SER A 291 -9.71 10.72 -18.36
N SER A 292 -9.69 10.10 -17.20
CA SER A 292 -10.28 10.61 -15.98
C SER A 292 -9.58 10.03 -14.74
N ILE A 293 -9.78 10.70 -13.60
CA ILE A 293 -9.26 10.18 -12.31
C ILE A 293 -9.87 8.81 -11.96
N ARG A 294 -11.10 8.54 -12.38
CA ARG A 294 -11.74 7.23 -12.20
C ARG A 294 -11.07 6.15 -13.01
N ASP A 295 -10.76 6.43 -14.28
CA ASP A 295 -10.01 5.50 -15.12
C ASP A 295 -8.66 5.16 -14.50
N LEU A 296 -7.98 6.19 -13.98
CA LEU A 296 -6.68 6.03 -13.35
C LEU A 296 -6.78 5.21 -12.06
N ALA A 297 -7.77 5.49 -11.22
CA ALA A 297 -8.01 4.74 -9.97
C ALA A 297 -8.44 3.31 -10.22
N ALA A 298 -9.39 3.08 -11.15
CA ALA A 298 -9.81 1.74 -11.56
C ALA A 298 -8.64 0.96 -12.18
N GLY A 299 -7.87 1.60 -13.05
CA GLY A 299 -6.66 1.04 -13.64
C GLY A 299 -5.62 0.63 -12.59
N ASN A 300 -5.40 1.47 -11.59
CA ASN A 300 -4.51 1.17 -10.46
C ASN A 300 -4.99 -0.06 -9.66
N SER A 301 -6.31 -0.26 -9.53
CA SER A 301 -6.86 -1.45 -8.90
C SER A 301 -6.67 -2.70 -9.78
N VAL A 302 -7.13 -2.65 -11.04
CA VAL A 302 -7.18 -3.85 -11.90
C VAL A 302 -5.81 -4.37 -12.31
N MET A 303 -4.79 -3.51 -12.46
CA MET A 303 -3.43 -3.95 -12.81
C MET A 303 -2.77 -4.81 -11.73
N ARG A 304 -3.33 -4.86 -10.53
CA ARG A 304 -2.83 -5.62 -9.38
C ARG A 304 -3.58 -6.93 -9.17
N LEU A 305 -4.71 -7.11 -9.86
CA LEU A 305 -5.48 -8.34 -9.81
C LEU A 305 -4.79 -9.41 -10.67
N MET A 306 -4.89 -10.64 -10.21
CA MET A 306 -4.43 -11.81 -10.94
C MET A 306 -5.47 -12.92 -10.79
N CYS A 307 -5.86 -13.53 -11.89
CA CYS A 307 -6.76 -14.67 -11.89
C CYS A 307 -6.31 -15.69 -12.93
N ASP A 308 -6.86 -16.89 -12.85
CA ASP A 308 -6.67 -17.89 -13.89
C ASP A 308 -7.43 -17.49 -15.17
N GLY A 309 -6.77 -17.60 -16.32
CA GLY A 309 -7.32 -17.23 -17.61
C GLY A 309 -7.02 -15.81 -18.06
N GLU A 310 -8.01 -15.13 -18.67
CA GLU A 310 -7.85 -13.75 -19.14
C GLU A 310 -7.65 -12.79 -17.96
N GLN A 311 -6.59 -11.96 -18.00
CA GLN A 311 -6.27 -11.09 -16.89
C GLN A 311 -7.27 -9.93 -16.74
N PRO A 312 -7.60 -9.50 -15.50
CA PRO A 312 -8.55 -8.42 -15.25
C PRO A 312 -8.19 -7.11 -15.96
N LEU A 313 -6.91 -6.80 -16.11
CA LEU A 313 -6.44 -5.64 -16.86
C LEU A 313 -6.81 -5.74 -18.35
N ASP A 314 -6.67 -6.92 -18.96
CA ASP A 314 -6.97 -7.12 -20.38
C ASP A 314 -8.48 -7.01 -20.63
N ILE A 315 -9.28 -7.58 -19.72
CA ILE A 315 -10.75 -7.47 -19.72
C ILE A 315 -11.16 -5.99 -19.63
N PHE A 316 -10.61 -5.27 -18.66
CA PHE A 316 -10.88 -3.84 -18.45
C PHE A 316 -10.55 -3.01 -19.69
N VAL A 317 -9.38 -3.21 -20.28
CA VAL A 317 -8.94 -2.48 -21.49
C VAL A 317 -9.83 -2.80 -22.68
N ARG A 318 -10.23 -4.07 -22.85
CA ARG A 318 -11.13 -4.52 -23.91
C ARG A 318 -12.50 -3.89 -23.79
N HIS A 319 -13.10 -3.94 -22.62
CA HIS A 319 -14.42 -3.35 -22.36
C HIS A 319 -14.39 -1.82 -22.40
N LYS A 320 -13.29 -1.17 -21.99
CA LYS A 320 -13.13 0.28 -22.13
C LYS A 320 -13.13 0.70 -23.59
N LYS A 321 -12.56 -0.10 -24.48
CA LYS A 321 -12.57 0.17 -25.93
C LYS A 321 -13.95 -0.07 -26.55
N ASN A 322 -14.68 -1.07 -26.08
CA ASN A 322 -16.01 -1.43 -26.56
C ASN A 322 -16.84 -2.03 -25.43
N ILE A 323 -17.63 -1.20 -24.76
CA ILE A 323 -18.44 -1.63 -23.61
C ILE A 323 -19.53 -2.65 -23.99
N ASP A 324 -19.97 -2.66 -25.27
CA ASP A 324 -20.97 -3.60 -25.76
C ASP A 324 -20.49 -5.07 -25.66
N GLU A 325 -19.18 -5.31 -25.70
CA GLU A 325 -18.64 -6.66 -25.49
C GLU A 325 -18.98 -7.21 -24.11
N TRP A 326 -18.98 -6.37 -23.08
CA TRP A 326 -19.40 -6.77 -21.75
C TRP A 326 -20.91 -7.03 -21.68
N TYR A 327 -21.73 -6.21 -22.34
CA TYR A 327 -23.18 -6.42 -22.39
C TYR A 327 -23.52 -7.74 -23.07
N ILE A 328 -22.87 -8.04 -24.21
CA ILE A 328 -22.99 -9.31 -24.91
C ILE A 328 -22.48 -10.49 -24.04
N GLU A 329 -21.43 -10.30 -23.27
CA GLU A 329 -20.95 -11.33 -22.33
C GLU A 329 -22.03 -11.69 -21.31
N MET A 330 -22.68 -10.69 -20.68
CA MET A 330 -23.78 -10.91 -19.74
C MET A 330 -24.96 -11.62 -20.38
N GLU A 331 -25.35 -11.24 -21.59
CA GLU A 331 -26.42 -11.93 -22.35
C GLU A 331 -26.07 -13.39 -22.65
N ARG A 332 -24.83 -13.66 -23.08
CA ARG A 332 -24.35 -15.04 -23.32
C ARG A 332 -24.30 -15.88 -22.04
N TRP A 333 -24.06 -15.24 -20.89
CA TRP A 333 -24.13 -15.92 -19.60
C TRP A 333 -25.57 -16.28 -19.19
N GLY A 334 -26.57 -15.64 -19.82
CA GLY A 334 -27.98 -15.85 -19.58
C GLY A 334 -28.67 -14.88 -18.64
N LEU A 335 -28.05 -13.70 -18.42
CA LEU A 335 -28.68 -12.62 -17.68
C LEU A 335 -29.82 -12.01 -18.50
N ASN A 336 -30.92 -11.66 -17.83
CA ASN A 336 -32.00 -10.89 -18.44
C ASN A 336 -31.73 -9.38 -18.41
N GLN A 337 -32.56 -8.57 -19.05
CA GLN A 337 -32.34 -7.12 -19.19
C GLN A 337 -32.36 -6.37 -17.85
N ASP A 338 -33.17 -6.82 -16.87
CA ASP A 338 -33.20 -6.19 -15.53
C ASP A 338 -31.91 -6.50 -14.77
N GLU A 339 -31.39 -7.72 -14.86
CA GLU A 339 -30.13 -8.14 -14.27
C GLU A 339 -28.93 -7.41 -14.91
N ILE A 340 -28.97 -7.26 -16.23
CA ILE A 340 -27.94 -6.45 -16.94
C ILE A 340 -28.01 -5.00 -16.48
N ALA A 341 -29.19 -4.40 -16.37
CA ALA A 341 -29.34 -3.04 -15.86
C ALA A 341 -28.84 -2.89 -14.41
N LEU A 342 -29.06 -3.92 -13.57
CA LEU A 342 -28.55 -3.95 -12.21
C LEU A 342 -27.01 -4.01 -12.19
N MET A 343 -26.39 -4.84 -13.02
CA MET A 343 -24.92 -4.92 -13.13
C MET A 343 -24.31 -3.60 -13.64
N ARG A 344 -24.93 -2.99 -14.63
CA ARG A 344 -24.53 -1.69 -15.19
C ARG A 344 -24.54 -0.58 -14.15
N LYS A 345 -25.51 -0.54 -13.25
CA LYS A 345 -25.60 0.42 -12.13
C LYS A 345 -24.29 0.49 -11.33
N TYR A 346 -23.63 -0.65 -11.13
CA TYR A 346 -22.40 -0.74 -10.32
C TYR A 346 -21.11 -0.71 -11.14
N LEU A 347 -21.15 -1.21 -12.38
CA LEU A 347 -19.93 -1.56 -13.11
C LEU A 347 -19.72 -0.78 -14.42
N ASP A 348 -20.68 0.02 -14.91
CA ASP A 348 -20.48 0.82 -16.14
C ASP A 348 -19.25 1.74 -16.01
N ASN A 349 -19.09 2.39 -14.86
CA ASN A 349 -18.00 3.33 -14.60
C ASN A 349 -16.61 2.66 -14.42
N VAL A 350 -16.57 1.35 -14.34
CA VAL A 350 -15.37 0.52 -14.22
C VAL A 350 -15.30 -0.57 -15.29
N TYR A 351 -16.02 -0.33 -16.39
CA TYR A 351 -16.01 -1.17 -17.60
C TYR A 351 -16.24 -2.64 -17.32
N GLY A 352 -17.22 -2.95 -16.46
CA GLY A 352 -17.63 -4.32 -16.17
C GLY A 352 -16.68 -5.13 -15.30
N VAL A 353 -15.72 -4.52 -14.60
CA VAL A 353 -14.75 -5.21 -13.75
C VAL A 353 -14.85 -4.75 -12.30
N ALA A 354 -15.25 -5.64 -11.40
CA ALA A 354 -15.29 -5.38 -9.95
C ALA A 354 -13.86 -5.41 -9.35
N GLY A 355 -13.07 -4.39 -9.69
CA GLY A 355 -11.65 -4.32 -9.33
C GLY A 355 -11.36 -3.92 -7.89
N SER A 356 -12.38 -3.49 -7.11
CA SER A 356 -12.18 -2.97 -5.76
C SER A 356 -13.00 -3.70 -4.70
N GLN A 357 -12.54 -3.57 -3.45
CA GLN A 357 -13.22 -4.12 -2.28
C GLN A 357 -14.63 -3.54 -2.12
N GLU A 358 -14.77 -2.25 -2.36
CA GLU A 358 -16.03 -1.52 -2.20
C GLU A 358 -17.08 -1.99 -3.18
N ILE A 359 -16.70 -2.22 -4.44
CA ILE A 359 -17.64 -2.75 -5.46
C ILE A 359 -18.08 -4.17 -5.09
N VAL A 360 -17.17 -5.04 -4.67
CA VAL A 360 -17.52 -6.40 -4.20
C VAL A 360 -18.49 -6.35 -3.03
N MET A 361 -18.25 -5.43 -2.07
CA MET A 361 -19.18 -5.26 -0.94
C MET A 361 -20.52 -4.70 -1.39
N GLN A 362 -20.55 -3.70 -2.28
CA GLN A 362 -21.80 -3.10 -2.80
C GLN A 362 -22.65 -4.13 -3.53
N LEU A 363 -22.05 -4.93 -4.41
CA LEU A 363 -22.76 -6.02 -5.09
C LEU A 363 -23.36 -7.02 -4.09
N SER A 364 -22.57 -7.38 -3.04
CA SER A 364 -23.07 -8.32 -2.03
C SER A 364 -24.17 -7.73 -1.14
N MET A 365 -24.18 -6.42 -0.91
CA MET A 365 -25.16 -5.74 -0.06
C MET A 365 -26.46 -5.38 -0.79
N ASP A 366 -26.49 -5.38 -2.14
CA ASP A 366 -27.70 -5.01 -2.87
C ASP A 366 -28.84 -5.98 -2.56
N PRO A 367 -30.05 -5.46 -2.17
CA PRO A 367 -31.22 -6.30 -1.86
C PRO A 367 -31.69 -7.18 -3.02
N GLN A 368 -31.41 -6.82 -4.27
CA GLN A 368 -31.74 -7.58 -5.47
C GLN A 368 -30.68 -8.65 -5.80
N ILE A 369 -29.58 -8.72 -5.03
CA ILE A 369 -28.52 -9.72 -5.21
C ILE A 369 -28.50 -10.67 -4.01
N SER A 370 -27.81 -10.35 -2.93
CA SER A 370 -27.75 -11.23 -1.75
C SER A 370 -28.10 -10.56 -0.43
N ASN A 371 -28.38 -9.26 -0.47
CA ASN A 371 -28.81 -8.49 0.70
C ASN A 371 -27.94 -8.71 1.95
N PHE A 372 -26.64 -8.70 1.76
CA PHE A 372 -25.69 -8.78 2.88
C PHE A 372 -25.80 -7.53 3.76
N THR A 373 -25.69 -7.72 5.04
CA THR A 373 -25.36 -6.62 5.95
C THR A 373 -23.94 -6.14 5.69
N VAL A 374 -23.61 -4.92 6.14
CA VAL A 374 -22.23 -4.39 6.06
C VAL A 374 -21.24 -5.32 6.76
N ALA A 375 -21.63 -5.95 7.88
CA ALA A 375 -20.79 -6.89 8.61
C ALA A 375 -20.47 -8.16 7.79
N GLU A 376 -21.49 -8.74 7.12
CA GLU A 376 -21.31 -9.92 6.26
C GLU A 376 -20.44 -9.60 5.03
N ALA A 377 -20.69 -8.46 4.38
CA ALA A 377 -19.87 -7.99 3.27
C ALA A 377 -18.42 -7.71 3.71
N ASN A 378 -18.21 -7.16 4.90
CA ASN A 378 -16.88 -6.95 5.46
C ASN A 378 -16.19 -8.29 5.83
N LYS A 379 -16.96 -9.31 6.27
CA LYS A 379 -16.41 -10.67 6.47
C LYS A 379 -15.88 -11.25 5.16
N LEU A 380 -16.64 -11.13 4.06
CA LEU A 380 -16.19 -11.55 2.72
C LEU A 380 -14.91 -10.80 2.32
N ARG A 381 -14.91 -9.48 2.40
CA ARG A 381 -13.75 -8.65 2.12
C ARG A 381 -12.51 -9.05 2.93
N LYS A 382 -12.65 -9.23 4.25
CA LYS A 382 -11.55 -9.69 5.13
C LYS A 382 -11.07 -11.10 4.74
N GLY A 383 -11.99 -12.00 4.35
CA GLY A 383 -11.67 -13.33 3.84
C GLY A 383 -10.80 -13.27 2.59
N ILE A 384 -11.17 -12.44 1.62
CA ILE A 384 -10.41 -12.21 0.39
C ILE A 384 -9.04 -11.60 0.70
N ALA A 385 -9.00 -10.53 1.51
CA ALA A 385 -7.75 -9.83 1.83
C ALA A 385 -6.74 -10.71 2.58
N LYS A 386 -7.23 -11.59 3.48
CA LYS A 386 -6.41 -12.53 4.25
C LYS A 386 -6.20 -13.87 3.52
N LYS A 387 -6.76 -14.04 2.33
CA LYS A 387 -6.74 -15.29 1.56
C LYS A 387 -7.16 -16.49 2.41
N ASN A 388 -8.26 -16.36 3.15
CA ASN A 388 -8.76 -17.43 4.01
C ASN A 388 -9.82 -18.27 3.29
N PRO A 389 -9.49 -19.48 2.79
CA PRO A 389 -10.38 -20.28 1.97
C PRO A 389 -11.66 -20.67 2.72
N GLN A 390 -11.56 -20.95 4.02
CA GLN A 390 -12.71 -21.32 4.82
C GLN A 390 -13.71 -20.17 4.93
N VAL A 391 -13.24 -18.95 5.23
CA VAL A 391 -14.10 -17.76 5.32
C VAL A 391 -14.71 -17.42 3.96
N ILE A 392 -13.94 -17.58 2.88
CA ILE A 392 -14.44 -17.37 1.51
C ILE A 392 -15.56 -18.35 1.20
N GLU A 393 -15.39 -19.64 1.50
CA GLU A 393 -16.42 -20.65 1.23
C GLU A 393 -17.65 -20.46 2.11
N GLU A 394 -17.50 -20.16 3.40
CA GLU A 394 -18.63 -19.84 4.29
C GLU A 394 -19.45 -18.65 3.75
N THR A 395 -18.75 -17.58 3.33
CA THR A 395 -19.42 -16.39 2.79
C THR A 395 -20.01 -16.62 1.41
N ARG A 396 -19.41 -17.52 0.59
CA ARG A 396 -20.01 -17.98 -0.67
C ARG A 396 -21.34 -18.67 -0.44
N GLN A 397 -21.40 -19.64 0.45
CA GLN A 397 -22.63 -20.35 0.79
C GLN A 397 -23.71 -19.39 1.30
N LEU A 398 -23.33 -18.43 2.13
CA LEU A 398 -24.24 -17.40 2.62
C LEU A 398 -24.73 -16.48 1.49
N PHE A 399 -23.86 -16.09 0.56
CA PHE A 399 -24.20 -15.26 -0.60
C PHE A 399 -25.28 -15.90 -1.45
N PHE A 400 -25.10 -17.18 -1.81
CA PHE A 400 -26.09 -17.92 -2.59
C PHE A 400 -27.38 -18.16 -1.80
N SER A 401 -27.29 -18.58 -0.55
CA SER A 401 -28.46 -18.83 0.30
C SER A 401 -29.34 -17.60 0.44
N LYS A 402 -28.77 -16.45 0.77
CA LYS A 402 -29.50 -15.19 0.93
C LYS A 402 -30.03 -14.67 -0.40
N GLY A 403 -29.28 -14.78 -1.48
CA GLY A 403 -29.72 -14.38 -2.82
C GLY A 403 -30.95 -15.18 -3.29
N LEU A 404 -30.90 -16.49 -3.16
CA LEU A 404 -32.02 -17.35 -3.51
C LEU A 404 -33.26 -17.08 -2.64
N GLN A 405 -33.08 -16.82 -1.34
CA GLN A 405 -34.18 -16.42 -0.44
C GLN A 405 -34.77 -15.05 -0.81
N SER A 406 -34.00 -14.13 -1.36
CA SER A 406 -34.47 -12.84 -1.87
C SER A 406 -35.12 -12.94 -3.25
N GLY A 407 -35.18 -14.14 -3.87
CA GLY A 407 -35.75 -14.36 -5.19
C GLY A 407 -34.78 -14.07 -6.34
N THR A 408 -33.50 -13.86 -6.08
CA THR A 408 -32.47 -13.66 -7.10
C THR A 408 -32.23 -14.96 -7.85
N ARG A 409 -32.11 -14.88 -9.18
CA ARG A 409 -31.83 -16.06 -10.00
C ARG A 409 -30.41 -16.56 -9.75
N GLU A 410 -30.23 -17.86 -9.69
CA GLU A 410 -28.95 -18.53 -9.53
C GLU A 410 -27.94 -18.09 -10.63
N THR A 411 -28.40 -17.88 -11.86
CA THR A 411 -27.60 -17.41 -12.99
C THR A 411 -26.92 -16.07 -12.70
N LEU A 412 -27.63 -15.12 -12.08
CA LEU A 412 -27.03 -13.82 -11.67
C LEU A 412 -26.04 -14.00 -10.54
N LEU A 413 -26.36 -14.82 -9.52
CA LEU A 413 -25.46 -15.11 -8.41
C LEU A 413 -24.17 -15.77 -8.89
N ASP A 414 -24.27 -16.74 -9.80
CA ASP A 414 -23.12 -17.39 -10.42
C ASP A 414 -22.26 -16.41 -11.23
N TYR A 415 -22.88 -15.54 -12.04
CA TYR A 415 -22.16 -14.52 -12.78
C TYR A 415 -21.37 -13.60 -11.84
N ILE A 416 -22.01 -13.07 -10.79
CA ILE A 416 -21.37 -12.18 -9.85
C ILE A 416 -20.23 -12.90 -9.13
N TRP A 417 -20.47 -14.13 -8.65
CA TRP A 417 -19.45 -14.87 -7.91
C TRP A 417 -18.27 -15.25 -8.78
N GLN A 418 -18.51 -15.81 -9.96
CA GLN A 418 -17.43 -16.34 -10.79
C GLN A 418 -16.71 -15.27 -11.59
N ARG A 419 -17.46 -14.29 -12.15
CA ARG A 419 -16.88 -13.27 -13.04
C ARG A 419 -16.48 -11.99 -12.35
N GLN A 420 -17.09 -11.65 -11.20
CA GLN A 420 -16.77 -10.40 -10.52
C GLN A 420 -15.98 -10.65 -9.23
N ILE A 421 -16.51 -11.41 -8.28
CA ILE A 421 -15.81 -11.71 -7.02
C ILE A 421 -14.59 -12.61 -7.27
N GLY A 422 -14.73 -13.58 -8.18
CA GLY A 422 -13.67 -14.53 -8.53
C GLY A 422 -12.34 -13.86 -8.92
N MET A 423 -12.40 -12.76 -9.67
CA MET A 423 -11.21 -11.98 -10.06
C MET A 423 -10.49 -11.34 -8.87
N SER A 424 -11.20 -11.10 -7.77
CA SER A 424 -10.66 -10.45 -6.56
C SER A 424 -10.17 -11.43 -5.50
N LEU A 425 -10.39 -12.75 -5.63
CA LEU A 425 -10.06 -13.74 -4.59
C LEU A 425 -8.57 -13.82 -4.26
N GLY A 426 -7.72 -13.48 -5.22
CA GLY A 426 -6.26 -13.46 -5.00
C GLY A 426 -5.75 -12.19 -4.35
N TYR A 427 -6.39 -11.06 -4.58
CA TYR A 427 -6.05 -9.73 -4.08
C TYR A 427 -7.17 -8.76 -4.40
N SER A 428 -7.44 -7.81 -3.53
CA SER A 428 -8.42 -6.75 -3.78
C SER A 428 -7.96 -5.45 -3.13
N PHE A 429 -8.09 -4.35 -3.84
CA PHE A 429 -7.64 -3.03 -3.40
C PHE A 429 -8.83 -2.15 -3.02
N SER A 430 -8.60 -1.14 -2.16
CA SER A 430 -9.66 -0.21 -1.75
C SER A 430 -9.76 0.97 -2.71
N ASP A 431 -10.95 1.29 -3.19
CA ASP A 431 -11.21 2.46 -4.03
C ASP A 431 -10.83 3.76 -3.33
N LEU A 432 -11.11 3.87 -2.02
CA LEU A 432 -10.74 5.05 -1.25
C LEU A 432 -9.24 5.32 -1.30
N HIS A 433 -8.46 4.25 -1.27
CA HIS A 433 -7.00 4.34 -1.36
C HIS A 433 -6.55 4.65 -2.79
N THR A 434 -7.11 3.99 -3.81
CA THR A 434 -6.71 4.24 -5.21
C THR A 434 -7.11 5.62 -5.70
N VAL A 435 -8.26 6.14 -5.27
CA VAL A 435 -8.67 7.51 -5.59
C VAL A 435 -7.72 8.53 -4.95
N ALA A 436 -7.39 8.36 -3.66
CA ALA A 436 -6.45 9.24 -2.98
C ALA A 436 -5.07 9.24 -3.66
N TYR A 437 -4.58 8.07 -4.02
CA TYR A 437 -3.29 7.91 -4.70
C TYR A 437 -3.33 8.39 -6.15
N SER A 438 -4.43 8.21 -6.85
CA SER A 438 -4.62 8.80 -8.19
C SER A 438 -4.71 10.33 -8.14
N THR A 439 -5.10 10.90 -6.99
CA THR A 439 -5.07 12.35 -6.79
C THR A 439 -3.64 12.86 -6.69
N ILE A 440 -2.72 12.13 -6.03
CA ILE A 440 -1.29 12.47 -6.04
C ILE A 440 -0.76 12.44 -7.49
N ALA A 441 -1.05 11.38 -8.24
CA ALA A 441 -0.67 11.29 -9.65
C ALA A 441 -1.26 12.47 -10.48
N LEU A 442 -2.49 12.88 -10.20
CA LEU A 442 -3.10 14.06 -10.86
C LEU A 442 -2.39 15.38 -10.49
N GLN A 443 -1.90 15.51 -9.24
CA GLN A 443 -1.07 16.65 -8.84
C GLN A 443 0.24 16.70 -9.64
N GLU A 444 0.89 15.55 -9.83
CA GLU A 444 2.09 15.43 -10.67
C GLU A 444 1.80 15.77 -12.13
N MET A 445 0.66 15.30 -12.65
CA MET A 445 0.20 15.63 -14.01
C MET A 445 -0.04 17.12 -14.18
N ASN A 446 -0.67 17.77 -13.20
CA ASN A 446 -0.89 19.22 -13.24
C ASN A 446 0.43 19.99 -13.21
N LEU A 447 1.40 19.61 -12.38
CA LEU A 447 2.73 20.21 -12.38
C LEU A 447 3.45 20.03 -13.72
N ALA A 448 3.47 18.81 -14.24
CA ALA A 448 4.16 18.50 -15.49
C ALA A 448 3.53 19.13 -16.73
N TYR A 449 2.23 19.47 -16.70
CA TYR A 449 1.51 20.04 -17.82
C TYR A 449 1.44 21.58 -17.79
N TYR A 450 1.11 22.18 -16.65
CA TYR A 450 0.89 23.64 -16.54
C TYR A 450 2.19 24.43 -16.37
N PHE A 451 3.28 23.77 -16.01
CA PHE A 451 4.61 24.36 -15.93
C PHE A 451 5.55 23.66 -16.92
N PRO A 452 6.69 24.28 -17.27
CA PRO A 452 7.65 23.60 -18.14
C PRO A 452 8.07 22.25 -17.54
N MET A 453 7.87 21.17 -18.29
CA MET A 453 8.07 19.78 -17.82
C MET A 453 9.47 19.51 -17.25
N ILE A 454 10.44 20.36 -17.60
CA ILE A 454 11.80 20.27 -17.06
C ILE A 454 11.83 20.37 -15.54
N TYR A 455 10.95 21.15 -14.91
CA TYR A 455 10.90 21.31 -13.45
C TYR A 455 10.48 20.00 -12.77
N TRP A 456 9.45 19.34 -13.30
CA TRP A 456 9.04 18.02 -12.83
C TRP A 456 10.16 16.99 -13.02
N ASN A 457 10.76 16.95 -14.20
CA ASN A 457 11.85 16.02 -14.50
C ASN A 457 13.07 16.24 -13.60
N CYS A 458 13.45 17.50 -13.36
CA CYS A 458 14.54 17.82 -12.43
C CYS A 458 14.19 17.42 -10.99
N ALA A 459 12.96 17.62 -10.55
CA ALA A 459 12.52 17.23 -9.22
C ALA A 459 12.62 15.71 -9.01
N CYS A 460 12.15 14.90 -9.97
CA CYS A 460 12.27 13.45 -9.94
C CYS A 460 13.74 13.00 -9.86
N LEU A 461 14.60 13.56 -10.73
CA LEU A 461 16.02 13.21 -10.74
C LEU A 461 16.73 13.60 -9.45
N THR A 462 16.38 14.77 -8.88
CA THR A 462 16.99 15.26 -7.63
C THR A 462 16.63 14.39 -6.45
N VAL A 463 15.34 14.03 -6.31
CA VAL A 463 14.89 13.16 -5.20
C VAL A 463 15.49 11.78 -5.32
N ASN A 464 15.53 11.19 -6.52
CA ASN A 464 16.12 9.87 -6.73
C ASN A 464 17.63 9.85 -6.46
N ALA A 465 18.35 10.92 -6.83
CA ALA A 465 19.77 11.03 -6.54
C ALA A 465 20.04 11.15 -5.03
N ASN A 466 19.20 11.89 -4.31
CA ASN A 466 19.33 12.05 -2.86
C ASN A 466 18.97 10.78 -2.10
N ALA A 467 17.97 10.01 -2.57
CA ALA A 467 17.61 8.74 -1.97
C ALA A 467 18.76 7.70 -2.02
N ILE A 468 19.63 7.80 -3.03
CA ILE A 468 20.83 6.97 -3.13
C ILE A 468 21.94 7.49 -2.16
N ASN A 469 22.00 8.79 -1.93
CA ASN A 469 23.10 9.43 -1.19
C ASN A 469 22.88 9.52 0.33
N GLU A 470 21.65 9.67 0.82
CA GLU A 470 21.44 9.83 2.28
C GLU A 470 21.75 8.56 3.07
N SER A 471 21.38 7.38 2.59
CA SER A 471 21.71 6.12 3.28
C SER A 471 23.20 5.74 3.17
N ASP A 472 23.85 6.08 2.04
CA ASP A 472 25.25 5.78 1.82
C ASP A 472 26.17 6.84 2.48
N TYR A 473 25.74 8.11 2.55
CA TYR A 473 26.48 9.16 3.23
C TYR A 473 26.44 9.03 4.76
N GLU A 474 25.29 8.63 5.34
CA GLU A 474 25.22 8.34 6.78
C GLU A 474 26.08 7.14 7.15
N ASN A 475 26.11 6.10 6.33
CA ASN A 475 26.98 4.94 6.55
C ASN A 475 28.47 5.29 6.37
N LEU A 476 28.84 6.10 5.36
CA LEU A 476 30.22 6.56 5.13
C LEU A 476 30.71 7.50 6.24
N LEU A 477 29.85 8.41 6.72
CA LEU A 477 30.20 9.29 7.84
C LEU A 477 30.34 8.51 9.15
N GLU A 478 29.53 7.46 9.40
CA GLU A 478 29.67 6.60 10.57
C GLU A 478 30.94 5.74 10.49
N GLU A 479 31.31 5.24 9.30
CA GLU A 479 32.58 4.52 9.09
C GLU A 479 33.79 5.44 9.26
N GLU A 480 33.78 6.67 8.70
CA GLU A 480 34.85 7.65 8.90
C GLU A 480 34.99 8.09 10.37
N ILE A 481 33.87 8.29 11.09
CA ILE A 481 33.89 8.64 12.52
C ILE A 481 34.39 7.47 13.36
N MET A 482 34.04 6.23 13.03
CA MET A 482 34.57 5.03 13.73
C MET A 482 36.06 4.86 13.48
N ASP A 483 36.55 5.03 12.25
CA ASP A 483 37.98 4.95 11.92
C ASP A 483 38.81 6.05 12.61
N ILE A 484 38.29 7.27 12.69
CA ILE A 484 38.96 8.38 13.39
C ILE A 484 39.04 8.10 14.90
N THR A 485 37.97 7.56 15.51
CA THR A 485 37.96 7.21 16.94
C THR A 485 38.87 6.03 17.26
N GLU A 486 38.95 5.02 16.39
CA GLU A 486 39.89 3.90 16.56
C GLU A 486 41.36 4.34 16.37
N GLU A 487 41.66 5.26 15.45
CA GLU A 487 43.01 5.81 15.29
C GLU A 487 43.42 6.67 16.48
N GLU A 488 42.54 7.49 17.07
CA GLU A 488 42.82 8.26 18.27
C GLU A 488 43.02 7.37 19.49
N ASP A 489 42.27 6.29 19.65
CA ASP A 489 42.46 5.32 20.74
C ASP A 489 43.74 4.47 20.55
N LYS A 490 44.13 4.15 19.32
CA LYS A 490 45.43 3.53 19.01
C LYS A 490 46.59 4.48 19.32
N LYS A 491 46.47 5.79 18.99
CA LYS A 491 47.47 6.83 19.32
C LYS A 491 47.56 7.11 20.83
N LYS A 492 46.46 6.98 21.59
CA LYS A 492 46.49 7.09 23.06
C LYS A 492 47.13 5.86 23.71
N LYS A 493 46.89 4.66 23.20
CA LYS A 493 47.52 3.41 23.70
C LYS A 493 48.99 3.28 23.34
N SER A 494 49.49 3.98 22.32
CA SER A 494 50.92 3.98 21.95
C SER A 494 51.76 5.05 22.70
N LYS A 495 51.11 5.88 23.52
CA LYS A 495 51.78 6.92 24.33
C LYS A 495 51.85 6.61 25.83
N VAL A 496 51.36 5.40 26.23
CA VAL A 496 51.52 4.82 27.56
C VAL A 496 52.48 3.63 27.44
#